data_fcc913a707b762b42355f4a0f30e135c
#
_entry.id   fcc913a707b762b42355f4a0f30e135c
#
_cell.length_a   1.000
_cell.length_b   1.000
_cell.length_c   1.000
_cell.angle_alpha   90.00
_cell.angle_beta   90.00
_cell.angle_gamma   90.00
#
_symmetry.space_group_name_H-M   'P 1'
#
loop_
_entity.id
_entity.type
_entity.pdbx_description
1 polymer ?
#
loop_
_entity_poly.entity_id
_entity_poly.type
_entity_poly.pdbx_seq_one_letter_code
_entity_poly.pdbx_strand_id
1 'polypeptide(L)'
;MPQDTAFTLPFGAVTSPDADAARHRSLHWCRRQRLVEDPVDELRLLHWDFAGLMAGWNPRAGGEQLDLTVDAVVVAALLNDHIDDHVHGPLAGPLPDRPDRIAALCAELGAVIATAGRPPAAAGPLVRAFADVWRRLADGASPGWLEHTGQHWQWYLGAHLQEARHRARHHAHHPARRRVPTRAEYAELRRRSGPVPAMIDLSQKAYGFELPRRLATDVVVRRMLDLTADVVGALGDVHSVERDESRGDLHNLVPVIEHELNCGRVEALQEIQSMITSWCEEFLLLETRLPDTVGHRDAPAARRIADCLRTAMSGYLEWSRTTRYHSLLVPAGDPAPATDHLGLDRG
;
A
#
# COMPACT_ATOMS: atom_id res chain seq x y z
N MET A 1 15.06 -13.00 7.06
CA MET A 1 16.00 -12.25 6.17
C MET A 1 17.42 -12.61 6.57
N PRO A 2 18.35 -12.83 5.63
CA PRO A 2 19.76 -12.76 5.96
C PRO A 2 20.00 -11.37 6.55
N GLN A 3 20.49 -11.31 7.80
CA GLN A 3 20.64 -10.05 8.55
C GLN A 3 21.63 -9.03 7.91
N ASP A 4 22.27 -9.42 6.80
CA ASP A 4 23.35 -8.66 6.17
C ASP A 4 22.97 -7.95 4.86
N THR A 5 21.70 -8.02 4.39
CA THR A 5 21.30 -7.31 3.17
C THR A 5 20.67 -5.96 3.55
N ALA A 6 21.51 -4.96 3.76
CA ALA A 6 21.06 -3.60 4.01
C ALA A 6 20.76 -2.90 2.67
N PHE A 7 19.47 -2.76 2.34
CA PHE A 7 19.05 -1.92 1.22
C PHE A 7 19.36 -0.44 1.51
N THR A 8 19.85 0.27 0.50
CA THR A 8 20.17 1.70 0.59
C THR A 8 19.54 2.47 -0.56
N LEU A 9 19.11 3.69 -0.28
CA LEU A 9 18.60 4.62 -1.27
C LEU A 9 19.45 5.89 -1.27
N PRO A 10 19.57 6.59 -2.40
CA PRO A 10 20.34 7.85 -2.48
C PRO A 10 19.60 9.05 -1.85
N PHE A 11 18.55 8.81 -1.09
CA PHE A 11 17.69 9.80 -0.47
C PHE A 11 17.83 9.75 1.05
N GLY A 12 18.01 10.92 1.68
CA GLY A 12 17.94 11.02 3.14
C GLY A 12 16.51 10.86 3.66
N ALA A 13 16.33 10.10 4.73
CA ALA A 13 15.06 10.00 5.42
C ALA A 13 14.90 11.17 6.41
N VAL A 14 13.70 11.74 6.46
CA VAL A 14 13.27 12.74 7.42
C VAL A 14 11.90 12.33 7.92
N THR A 15 11.63 12.53 9.21
CA THR A 15 10.36 12.15 9.82
C THR A 15 9.65 13.38 10.38
N SER A 16 8.33 13.45 10.25
CA SER A 16 7.54 14.51 10.88
C SER A 16 7.70 14.46 12.40
N PRO A 17 7.91 15.61 13.05
CA PRO A 17 7.96 15.68 14.52
C PRO A 17 6.62 15.33 15.18
N ASP A 18 5.52 15.27 14.42
CA ASP A 18 4.17 14.95 14.90
C ASP A 18 3.86 13.43 14.88
N ALA A 19 4.82 12.57 14.55
CA ALA A 19 4.62 11.13 14.40
C ALA A 19 3.99 10.47 15.63
N ASP A 20 4.51 10.76 16.85
CA ASP A 20 4.00 10.17 18.09
C ASP A 20 2.59 10.64 18.41
N ALA A 21 2.32 11.93 18.23
CA ALA A 21 0.98 12.47 18.44
C ALA A 21 -0.03 11.90 17.41
N ALA A 22 0.37 11.76 16.15
CA ALA A 22 -0.45 11.13 15.09
C ALA A 22 -0.74 9.66 15.41
N ARG A 23 0.22 8.91 15.96
CA ARG A 23 0.01 7.52 16.42
C ARG A 23 -1.11 7.41 17.46
N HIS A 24 -1.11 8.28 18.46
CA HIS A 24 -2.14 8.29 19.48
C HIS A 24 -3.51 8.70 18.91
N ARG A 25 -3.56 9.73 18.06
CA ARG A 25 -4.81 10.20 17.45
C ARG A 25 -5.41 9.15 16.52
N SER A 26 -4.59 8.48 15.71
CA SER A 26 -5.04 7.40 14.82
C SER A 26 -5.55 6.18 15.60
N LEU A 27 -4.87 5.76 16.67
CA LEU A 27 -5.37 4.68 17.53
C LEU A 27 -6.74 5.04 18.15
N HIS A 28 -6.90 6.28 18.61
CA HIS A 28 -8.20 6.76 19.10
C HIS A 28 -9.27 6.75 17.98
N TRP A 29 -8.91 7.14 16.77
CA TRP A 29 -9.81 7.07 15.61
C TRP A 29 -10.17 5.63 15.27
N CYS A 30 -9.23 4.68 15.26
CA CYS A 30 -9.49 3.26 15.03
C CYS A 30 -10.51 2.69 16.03
N ARG A 31 -10.38 3.02 17.32
CA ARG A 31 -11.37 2.62 18.35
C ARG A 31 -12.78 3.19 18.05
N ARG A 32 -12.86 4.47 17.67
CA ARG A 32 -14.16 5.08 17.29
C ARG A 32 -14.79 4.45 16.06
N GLN A 33 -13.96 4.01 15.10
CA GLN A 33 -14.42 3.32 13.89
C GLN A 33 -14.69 1.83 14.13
N ARG A 34 -14.39 1.30 15.34
CA ARG A 34 -14.48 -0.13 15.67
C ARG A 34 -13.60 -1.01 14.78
N LEU A 35 -12.43 -0.50 14.41
CA LEU A 35 -11.40 -1.27 13.71
C LEU A 35 -10.54 -2.07 14.70
N VAL A 36 -10.59 -1.70 15.96
CA VAL A 36 -9.85 -2.28 17.08
C VAL A 36 -10.83 -2.41 18.23
N GLU A 37 -11.06 -3.62 18.72
CA GLU A 37 -12.00 -3.88 19.81
C GLU A 37 -11.30 -4.50 21.04
N ASP A 38 -10.10 -5.01 20.89
CA ASP A 38 -9.34 -5.62 21.95
C ASP A 38 -7.87 -5.10 22.07
N PRO A 39 -7.20 -5.32 23.20
CA PRO A 39 -5.81 -4.88 23.41
C PRO A 39 -4.78 -5.54 22.48
N VAL A 40 -5.08 -6.72 21.92
CA VAL A 40 -4.16 -7.44 21.01
C VAL A 40 -4.12 -6.74 19.66
N ASP A 41 -5.29 -6.34 19.15
CA ASP A 41 -5.40 -5.56 17.92
C ASP A 41 -4.69 -4.20 18.06
N GLU A 42 -4.81 -3.55 19.23
CA GLU A 42 -4.09 -2.30 19.51
C GLU A 42 -2.58 -2.49 19.45
N LEU A 43 -2.07 -3.52 20.14
CA LEU A 43 -0.65 -3.84 20.11
C LEU A 43 -0.16 -4.17 18.69
N ARG A 44 -0.99 -4.86 17.91
CA ARG A 44 -0.68 -5.15 16.50
C ARG A 44 -0.51 -3.87 15.68
N LEU A 45 -1.48 -2.93 15.75
CA LEU A 45 -1.38 -1.64 15.06
C LEU A 45 -0.17 -0.82 15.52
N LEU A 46 0.15 -0.82 16.82
CA LEU A 46 1.32 -0.15 17.36
C LEU A 46 2.63 -0.75 16.82
N HIS A 47 2.71 -2.07 16.69
CA HIS A 47 3.87 -2.75 16.14
C HIS A 47 4.02 -2.57 14.62
N TRP A 48 2.93 -2.35 13.90
CA TRP A 48 2.96 -2.00 12.47
C TRP A 48 3.47 -0.59 12.23
N ASP A 49 3.22 0.30 13.17
CA ASP A 49 3.70 1.70 13.16
C ASP A 49 3.42 2.46 11.87
N PHE A 50 2.16 2.43 11.41
CA PHE A 50 1.77 3.20 10.23
C PHE A 50 1.87 4.71 10.42
N ALA A 51 1.85 5.20 11.67
CA ALA A 51 2.12 6.59 11.96
C ALA A 51 3.59 6.95 11.63
N GLY A 52 4.53 6.09 12.00
CA GLY A 52 5.94 6.23 11.61
C GLY A 52 6.13 6.18 10.09
N LEU A 53 5.43 5.23 9.42
CA LEU A 53 5.43 5.16 7.95
C LEU A 53 5.00 6.49 7.32
N MET A 54 3.82 6.99 7.68
CA MET A 54 3.26 8.18 7.03
C MET A 54 3.94 9.48 7.47
N ALA A 55 4.54 9.51 8.66
CA ALA A 55 5.40 10.60 9.11
C ALA A 55 6.71 10.68 8.31
N GLY A 56 7.31 9.54 7.95
CA GLY A 56 8.47 9.48 7.05
C GLY A 56 8.11 9.79 5.59
N TRP A 57 6.95 9.32 5.17
CA TRP A 57 6.42 9.59 3.83
C TRP A 57 6.05 11.07 3.65
N ASN A 58 5.51 11.70 4.69
CA ASN A 58 5.05 13.09 4.70
C ASN A 58 5.74 13.93 5.79
N PRO A 59 7.07 14.14 5.72
CA PRO A 59 7.82 14.71 6.83
C PRO A 59 7.47 16.16 7.19
N ARG A 60 6.75 16.87 6.32
CA ARG A 60 6.29 18.26 6.56
C ARG A 60 4.82 18.34 6.97
N ALA A 61 4.09 17.21 7.01
CA ALA A 61 2.71 17.16 7.46
C ALA A 61 2.63 17.03 8.99
N GLY A 62 1.57 17.55 9.58
CA GLY A 62 1.24 17.41 11.00
C GLY A 62 -0.26 17.62 11.24
N GLY A 63 -0.74 17.39 12.46
CA GLY A 63 -2.15 17.53 12.83
C GLY A 63 -3.06 16.70 11.93
N GLU A 64 -4.22 17.24 11.60
CA GLU A 64 -5.26 16.56 10.80
C GLU A 64 -4.78 16.11 9.42
N GLN A 65 -3.80 16.81 8.81
CA GLN A 65 -3.24 16.45 7.52
C GLN A 65 -2.46 15.12 7.61
N LEU A 66 -1.62 14.97 8.64
CA LEU A 66 -0.89 13.72 8.87
C LEU A 66 -1.86 12.60 9.29
N ASP A 67 -2.82 12.91 10.16
CA ASP A 67 -3.81 11.94 10.65
C ASP A 67 -4.61 11.31 9.49
N LEU A 68 -5.02 12.12 8.50
CA LEU A 68 -5.71 11.60 7.32
C LEU A 68 -4.86 10.55 6.59
N THR A 69 -3.56 10.79 6.43
CA THR A 69 -2.67 9.86 5.72
C THR A 69 -2.46 8.57 6.53
N VAL A 70 -2.32 8.68 7.87
CA VAL A 70 -2.19 7.53 8.77
C VAL A 70 -3.47 6.69 8.76
N ASP A 71 -4.63 7.31 8.92
CA ASP A 71 -5.91 6.60 8.94
C ASP A 71 -6.18 5.89 7.60
N ALA A 72 -5.80 6.51 6.48
CA ALA A 72 -5.94 5.90 5.16
C ALA A 72 -5.05 4.68 4.95
N VAL A 73 -3.77 4.73 5.39
CA VAL A 73 -2.89 3.56 5.28
C VAL A 73 -3.32 2.44 6.24
N VAL A 74 -3.85 2.77 7.42
CA VAL A 74 -4.46 1.78 8.33
C VAL A 74 -5.60 1.05 7.63
N VAL A 75 -6.52 1.79 7.00
CA VAL A 75 -7.62 1.17 6.24
C VAL A 75 -7.12 0.29 5.11
N ALA A 76 -6.12 0.75 4.34
CA ALA A 76 -5.54 -0.03 3.25
C ALA A 76 -4.87 -1.32 3.77
N ALA A 77 -4.16 -1.25 4.89
CA ALA A 77 -3.50 -2.41 5.50
C ALA A 77 -4.51 -3.42 6.07
N LEU A 78 -5.53 -2.94 6.78
CA LEU A 78 -6.60 -3.81 7.29
C LEU A 78 -7.41 -4.45 6.16
N LEU A 79 -7.62 -3.74 5.05
CA LEU A 79 -8.23 -4.30 3.86
C LEU A 79 -7.38 -5.42 3.27
N ASN A 80 -6.07 -5.20 3.14
CA ASN A 80 -5.13 -6.20 2.64
C ASN A 80 -5.13 -7.45 3.54
N ASP A 81 -5.01 -7.27 4.86
CA ASP A 81 -5.04 -8.38 5.81
C ASP A 81 -6.37 -9.14 5.77
N HIS A 82 -7.49 -8.41 5.69
CA HIS A 82 -8.80 -9.03 5.58
C HIS A 82 -8.93 -9.89 4.30
N ILE A 83 -8.44 -9.39 3.16
CA ILE A 83 -8.40 -10.16 1.91
C ILE A 83 -7.49 -11.38 2.06
N ASP A 84 -6.32 -11.22 2.67
CA ASP A 84 -5.38 -12.31 2.92
C ASP A 84 -5.95 -13.37 3.86
N ASP A 85 -6.66 -12.98 4.93
CA ASP A 85 -7.30 -13.90 5.87
C ASP A 85 -8.43 -14.71 5.21
N HIS A 86 -9.21 -14.11 4.32
CA HIS A 86 -10.20 -14.84 3.53
C HIS A 86 -9.58 -15.80 2.52
N VAL A 87 -8.34 -15.59 2.12
CA VAL A 87 -7.63 -16.47 1.18
C VAL A 87 -6.89 -17.59 1.90
N HIS A 88 -6.25 -17.32 3.02
CA HIS A 88 -5.30 -18.22 3.69
C HIS A 88 -5.64 -18.53 5.16
N GLY A 89 -6.49 -17.74 5.81
CA GLY A 89 -6.75 -17.79 7.23
C GLY A 89 -7.95 -18.66 7.63
N PRO A 90 -8.31 -18.64 8.93
CA PRO A 90 -9.44 -19.41 9.47
C PRO A 90 -10.81 -18.98 8.94
N LEU A 91 -10.91 -17.78 8.34
CA LEU A 91 -12.12 -17.31 7.62
C LEU A 91 -12.18 -17.82 6.18
N ALA A 92 -11.19 -18.59 5.75
CA ALA A 92 -11.16 -19.20 4.43
C ALA A 92 -12.29 -20.22 4.28
N GLY A 93 -13.44 -19.73 3.83
CA GLY A 93 -14.55 -20.56 3.35
C GLY A 93 -14.15 -21.44 2.16
N PRO A 94 -15.07 -22.21 1.56
CA PRO A 94 -14.81 -22.98 0.36
C PRO A 94 -14.12 -22.13 -0.71
N LEU A 95 -13.07 -22.66 -1.32
CA LEU A 95 -12.25 -21.98 -2.35
C LEU A 95 -13.04 -21.21 -3.44
N PRO A 96 -14.19 -21.75 -3.96
CA PRO A 96 -14.97 -21.08 -4.98
C PRO A 96 -15.56 -19.72 -4.57
N ASP A 97 -15.89 -19.52 -3.29
CA ASP A 97 -16.66 -18.36 -2.84
C ASP A 97 -15.79 -17.14 -2.48
N ARG A 98 -14.49 -17.33 -2.37
CA ARG A 98 -13.53 -16.30 -1.94
C ARG A 98 -13.45 -15.09 -2.87
N PRO A 99 -13.32 -15.26 -4.20
CA PRO A 99 -13.29 -14.13 -5.11
C PRO A 99 -14.58 -13.31 -5.11
N ASP A 100 -15.74 -13.95 -4.86
CA ASP A 100 -17.05 -13.28 -4.87
C ASP A 100 -17.23 -12.41 -3.62
N ARG A 101 -16.76 -12.85 -2.46
CA ARG A 101 -16.75 -12.04 -1.22
C ARG A 101 -15.84 -10.82 -1.36
N ILE A 102 -14.64 -11.01 -1.90
CA ILE A 102 -13.71 -9.89 -2.20
C ILE A 102 -14.35 -8.95 -3.22
N ALA A 103 -15.03 -9.47 -4.25
CA ALA A 103 -15.74 -8.66 -5.22
C ALA A 103 -16.85 -7.82 -4.58
N ALA A 104 -17.62 -8.40 -3.65
CA ALA A 104 -18.67 -7.69 -2.90
C ALA A 104 -18.07 -6.54 -2.08
N LEU A 105 -17.00 -6.79 -1.32
CA LEU A 105 -16.29 -5.76 -0.55
C LEU A 105 -15.75 -4.65 -1.46
N CYS A 106 -15.08 -5.00 -2.56
CA CYS A 106 -14.58 -4.03 -3.53
C CYS A 106 -15.72 -3.18 -4.14
N ALA A 107 -16.90 -3.79 -4.36
CA ALA A 107 -18.07 -3.08 -4.85
C ALA A 107 -18.63 -2.09 -3.81
N GLU A 108 -18.67 -2.44 -2.52
CA GLU A 108 -19.08 -1.53 -1.45
C GLU A 108 -18.12 -0.34 -1.32
N LEU A 109 -16.81 -0.58 -1.34
CA LEU A 109 -15.79 0.48 -1.30
C LEU A 109 -15.84 1.36 -2.55
N GLY A 110 -16.06 0.76 -3.73
CA GLY A 110 -16.30 1.49 -4.98
C GLY A 110 -17.56 2.37 -4.92
N ALA A 111 -18.64 1.90 -4.27
CA ALA A 111 -19.84 2.68 -4.06
C ALA A 111 -19.59 3.88 -3.13
N VAL A 112 -18.77 3.75 -2.11
CA VAL A 112 -18.34 4.87 -1.24
C VAL A 112 -17.64 5.96 -2.07
N ILE A 113 -16.73 5.57 -2.97
CA ILE A 113 -16.06 6.52 -3.88
C ILE A 113 -17.09 7.24 -4.75
N ALA A 114 -17.99 6.49 -5.39
CA ALA A 114 -19.00 7.03 -6.31
C ALA A 114 -20.03 7.94 -5.62
N THR A 115 -20.28 7.75 -4.32
CA THR A 115 -21.25 8.50 -3.53
C THR A 115 -20.64 9.60 -2.67
N ALA A 116 -19.40 10.00 -2.95
CA ALA A 116 -18.66 11.04 -2.20
C ALA A 116 -18.57 10.72 -0.69
N GLY A 117 -18.28 9.48 -0.35
CA GLY A 117 -18.05 9.06 1.04
C GLY A 117 -19.32 8.67 1.81
N ARG A 118 -20.42 8.33 1.13
CA ARG A 118 -21.63 7.79 1.78
C ARG A 118 -21.56 6.25 1.80
N PRO A 119 -21.40 5.62 2.98
CA PRO A 119 -21.40 4.17 3.06
C PRO A 119 -22.81 3.59 2.86
N PRO A 120 -22.96 2.34 2.40
CA PRO A 120 -24.21 1.61 2.46
C PRO A 120 -24.80 1.56 3.88
N ALA A 121 -26.11 1.44 4.03
CA ALA A 121 -26.78 1.46 5.34
C ALA A 121 -26.30 0.31 6.27
N ALA A 122 -25.99 -0.84 5.71
CA ALA A 122 -25.51 -2.02 6.43
C ALA A 122 -23.98 -2.16 6.42
N ALA A 123 -23.23 -1.09 6.07
CA ALA A 123 -21.79 -1.14 5.96
C ALA A 123 -21.11 -1.56 7.27
N GLY A 124 -20.13 -2.46 7.16
CA GLY A 124 -19.27 -2.88 8.26
C GLY A 124 -18.29 -1.77 8.71
N PRO A 125 -17.56 -1.97 9.82
CA PRO A 125 -16.60 -0.99 10.35
C PRO A 125 -15.55 -0.54 9.34
N LEU A 126 -14.95 -1.45 8.57
CA LEU A 126 -13.93 -1.13 7.58
C LEU A 126 -14.46 -0.22 6.46
N VAL A 127 -15.65 -0.50 5.94
CA VAL A 127 -16.29 0.32 4.89
C VAL A 127 -16.68 1.70 5.44
N ARG A 128 -17.14 1.78 6.70
CA ARG A 128 -17.41 3.07 7.36
C ARG A 128 -16.14 3.89 7.58
N ALA A 129 -15.06 3.24 8.01
CA ALA A 129 -13.76 3.88 8.18
C ALA A 129 -13.22 4.41 6.85
N PHE A 130 -13.31 3.62 5.77
CA PHE A 130 -12.96 4.08 4.43
C PHE A 130 -13.82 5.28 4.00
N ALA A 131 -15.13 5.25 4.29
CA ALA A 131 -16.03 6.36 3.98
C ALA A 131 -15.67 7.65 4.75
N ASP A 132 -15.19 7.53 5.99
CA ASP A 132 -14.69 8.66 6.77
C ASP A 132 -13.41 9.25 6.15
N VAL A 133 -12.44 8.39 5.81
CA VAL A 133 -11.22 8.78 5.09
C VAL A 133 -11.57 9.47 3.78
N TRP A 134 -12.46 8.89 2.98
CA TRP A 134 -12.85 9.44 1.69
C TRP A 134 -13.52 10.81 1.81
N ARG A 135 -14.40 11.02 2.80
CA ARG A 135 -15.02 12.33 3.03
C ARG A 135 -14.00 13.41 3.37
N ARG A 136 -13.04 13.09 4.26
CA ARG A 136 -11.96 14.03 4.62
C ARG A 136 -11.04 14.32 3.43
N LEU A 137 -10.77 13.32 2.60
CA LEU A 137 -10.01 13.47 1.38
C LEU A 137 -10.73 14.37 0.37
N ALA A 138 -12.04 14.19 0.20
CA ALA A 138 -12.86 14.92 -0.75
C ALA A 138 -13.16 16.37 -0.33
N ASP A 139 -13.04 16.68 0.96
CA ASP A 139 -13.32 18.02 1.47
C ASP A 139 -12.40 19.07 0.84
N GLY A 140 -12.99 20.08 0.17
CA GLY A 140 -12.25 21.11 -0.55
C GLY A 140 -11.46 20.64 -1.78
N ALA A 141 -11.56 19.37 -2.19
CA ALA A 141 -10.89 18.86 -3.38
C ALA A 141 -11.62 19.25 -4.67
N SER A 142 -10.86 19.51 -5.75
CA SER A 142 -11.47 19.77 -7.05
C SER A 142 -12.06 18.46 -7.63
N PRO A 143 -13.18 18.57 -8.40
CA PRO A 143 -13.81 17.38 -8.99
C PRO A 143 -12.86 16.55 -9.86
N GLY A 144 -12.00 17.19 -10.65
CA GLY A 144 -11.07 16.50 -11.54
C GLY A 144 -9.96 15.77 -10.80
N TRP A 145 -9.46 16.32 -9.69
CA TRP A 145 -8.48 15.66 -8.85
C TRP A 145 -9.13 14.49 -8.10
N LEU A 146 -10.34 14.66 -7.59
CA LEU A 146 -11.07 13.61 -6.88
C LEU A 146 -11.41 12.43 -7.79
N GLU A 147 -11.77 12.68 -9.06
CA GLU A 147 -11.95 11.64 -10.06
C GLU A 147 -10.66 10.83 -10.28
N HIS A 148 -9.51 11.52 -10.40
CA HIS A 148 -8.20 10.89 -10.57
C HIS A 148 -7.80 10.03 -9.35
N THR A 149 -7.96 10.57 -8.16
CA THR A 149 -7.70 9.86 -6.91
C THR A 149 -8.63 8.66 -6.75
N GLY A 150 -9.91 8.80 -7.11
CA GLY A 150 -10.87 7.70 -7.14
C GLY A 150 -10.43 6.57 -8.07
N GLN A 151 -9.83 6.91 -9.22
CA GLN A 151 -9.27 5.92 -10.14
C GLN A 151 -8.12 5.11 -9.53
N HIS A 152 -7.22 5.75 -8.76
CA HIS A 152 -6.12 5.05 -8.08
C HIS A 152 -6.64 4.07 -7.03
N TRP A 153 -7.64 4.44 -6.23
CA TRP A 153 -8.29 3.53 -5.30
C TRP A 153 -9.01 2.37 -6.02
N GLN A 154 -9.69 2.64 -7.15
CA GLN A 154 -10.33 1.59 -7.95
C GLN A 154 -9.30 0.62 -8.55
N TRP A 155 -8.13 1.08 -8.98
CA TRP A 155 -7.05 0.21 -9.43
C TRP A 155 -6.55 -0.69 -8.30
N TYR A 156 -6.33 -0.12 -7.11
CA TYR A 156 -5.95 -0.87 -5.92
C TYR A 156 -6.96 -1.98 -5.59
N LEU A 157 -8.24 -1.65 -5.49
CA LEU A 157 -9.31 -2.62 -5.23
C LEU A 157 -9.42 -3.69 -6.32
N GLY A 158 -9.35 -3.29 -7.58
CA GLY A 158 -9.41 -4.20 -8.72
C GLY A 158 -8.23 -5.16 -8.80
N ALA A 159 -7.03 -4.73 -8.41
CA ALA A 159 -5.84 -5.56 -8.36
C ALA A 159 -5.95 -6.65 -7.29
N HIS A 160 -6.43 -6.32 -6.09
CA HIS A 160 -6.69 -7.32 -5.05
C HIS A 160 -7.69 -8.40 -5.49
N LEU A 161 -8.76 -8.00 -6.19
CA LEU A 161 -9.70 -8.96 -6.77
C LEU A 161 -9.02 -9.84 -7.83
N GLN A 162 -8.13 -9.27 -8.64
CA GLN A 162 -7.37 -10.01 -9.64
C GLN A 162 -6.42 -11.01 -8.98
N GLU A 163 -5.69 -10.61 -7.94
CA GLU A 163 -4.81 -11.48 -7.15
C GLU A 163 -5.60 -12.62 -6.51
N ALA A 164 -6.75 -12.33 -5.88
CA ALA A 164 -7.62 -13.35 -5.30
C ALA A 164 -8.08 -14.39 -6.34
N ARG A 165 -8.46 -13.94 -7.53
CA ARG A 165 -8.83 -14.83 -8.65
C ARG A 165 -7.64 -15.65 -9.15
N HIS A 166 -6.45 -15.09 -9.19
CA HIS A 166 -5.23 -15.82 -9.54
C HIS A 166 -4.94 -16.89 -8.50
N ARG A 167 -4.96 -16.55 -7.21
CA ARG A 167 -4.74 -17.48 -6.09
C ARG A 167 -5.77 -18.61 -6.11
N ALA A 168 -7.06 -18.32 -6.28
CA ALA A 168 -8.11 -19.35 -6.36
C ALA A 168 -7.86 -20.34 -7.51
N ARG A 169 -7.44 -19.87 -8.67
CA ARG A 169 -7.06 -20.73 -9.81
C ARG A 169 -5.81 -21.57 -9.52
N HIS A 170 -4.81 -20.98 -8.86
CA HIS A 170 -3.58 -21.70 -8.51
C HIS A 170 -3.80 -22.78 -7.47
N HIS A 171 -4.67 -22.55 -6.47
CA HIS A 171 -5.02 -23.58 -5.48
C HIS A 171 -5.80 -24.77 -6.06
N ALA A 172 -6.56 -24.54 -7.14
CA ALA A 172 -7.24 -25.62 -7.86
C ALA A 172 -6.27 -26.55 -8.63
N HIS A 173 -4.99 -26.19 -8.76
CA HIS A 173 -4.00 -26.95 -9.50
C HIS A 173 -2.97 -27.58 -8.53
N HIS A 174 -2.47 -28.77 -8.92
CA HIS A 174 -1.38 -29.42 -8.19
C HIS A 174 -0.17 -28.49 -8.03
N PRO A 175 0.51 -28.42 -6.86
CA PRO A 175 1.65 -27.52 -6.60
C PRO A 175 2.70 -27.47 -7.71
N ALA A 176 2.99 -28.61 -8.35
CA ALA A 176 3.92 -28.72 -9.48
C ALA A 176 3.48 -28.01 -10.77
N ARG A 177 2.25 -27.51 -10.84
CA ARG A 177 1.70 -26.76 -11.99
C ARG A 177 1.48 -25.27 -11.68
N ARG A 178 1.90 -24.81 -10.50
CA ARG A 178 1.86 -23.40 -10.16
C ARG A 178 2.88 -22.65 -11.02
N ARG A 179 2.41 -21.65 -11.75
CA ARG A 179 3.28 -20.83 -12.59
C ARG A 179 3.72 -19.59 -11.80
N VAL A 180 5.02 -19.39 -11.66
CA VAL A 180 5.58 -18.11 -11.21
C VAL A 180 5.32 -17.07 -12.32
N PRO A 181 4.81 -15.87 -12.01
CA PRO A 181 4.64 -14.81 -13.01
C PRO A 181 6.00 -14.38 -13.58
N THR A 182 6.00 -13.89 -14.81
CA THR A 182 7.16 -13.19 -15.35
C THR A 182 7.36 -11.86 -14.63
N ARG A 183 8.57 -11.31 -14.66
CA ARG A 183 8.88 -9.99 -14.09
C ARG A 183 7.94 -8.88 -14.58
N ALA A 184 7.59 -8.91 -15.87
CA ALA A 184 6.67 -7.94 -16.48
C ALA A 184 5.23 -8.08 -15.95
N GLU A 185 4.71 -9.30 -15.89
CA GLU A 185 3.37 -9.60 -15.34
C GLU A 185 3.30 -9.23 -13.86
N TYR A 186 4.35 -9.54 -13.11
CA TYR A 186 4.48 -9.16 -11.71
C TYR A 186 4.43 -7.63 -11.55
N ALA A 187 5.30 -6.88 -12.25
CA ALA A 187 5.42 -5.44 -12.12
C ALA A 187 4.12 -4.71 -12.47
N GLU A 188 3.42 -5.13 -13.55
CA GLU A 188 2.15 -4.55 -13.95
C GLU A 188 1.08 -4.68 -12.86
N LEU A 189 0.95 -5.86 -12.26
CA LEU A 189 -0.03 -6.10 -11.20
C LEU A 189 0.40 -5.43 -9.89
N ARG A 190 1.69 -5.51 -9.53
CA ARG A 190 2.23 -4.98 -8.28
C ARG A 190 2.10 -3.46 -8.14
N ARG A 191 2.30 -2.71 -9.21
CA ARG A 191 2.07 -1.26 -9.23
C ARG A 191 0.63 -0.87 -8.92
N ARG A 192 -0.33 -1.76 -9.17
CA ARG A 192 -1.76 -1.55 -8.89
C ARG A 192 -2.18 -2.10 -7.54
N SER A 193 -1.65 -3.26 -7.12
CA SER A 193 -1.98 -3.87 -5.84
C SER A 193 -1.24 -3.23 -4.65
N GLY A 194 -0.17 -2.48 -4.90
CA GLY A 194 0.40 -1.55 -3.92
C GLY A 194 -0.41 -0.24 -3.86
N PRO A 195 -0.72 0.29 -2.66
CA PRO A 195 -1.50 1.52 -2.54
C PRO A 195 -0.71 2.80 -2.87
N VAL A 196 0.50 2.70 -3.45
CA VAL A 196 1.42 3.83 -3.64
C VAL A 196 0.78 5.01 -4.37
N PRO A 197 0.10 4.85 -5.53
CA PRO A 197 -0.53 5.98 -6.21
C PRO A 197 -1.56 6.70 -5.33
N ALA A 198 -2.41 5.96 -4.62
CA ALA A 198 -3.40 6.54 -3.71
C ALA A 198 -2.75 7.25 -2.51
N MET A 199 -1.65 6.71 -1.98
CA MET A 199 -0.89 7.34 -0.88
C MET A 199 -0.19 8.63 -1.35
N ILE A 200 0.26 8.71 -2.59
CA ILE A 200 0.80 9.94 -3.18
C ILE A 200 -0.28 11.02 -3.35
N ASP A 201 -1.51 10.64 -3.67
CA ASP A 201 -2.64 11.61 -3.68
C ASP A 201 -2.92 12.14 -2.26
N LEU A 202 -2.86 11.27 -1.25
CA LEU A 202 -2.96 11.70 0.16
C LEU A 202 -1.84 12.65 0.55
N SER A 203 -0.62 12.45 0.04
CA SER A 203 0.49 13.41 0.25
C SER A 203 0.19 14.77 -0.37
N GLN A 204 -0.41 14.81 -1.56
CA GLN A 204 -0.86 16.06 -2.18
C GLN A 204 -1.88 16.77 -1.29
N LYS A 205 -2.87 16.04 -0.76
CA LYS A 205 -3.87 16.57 0.16
C LYS A 205 -3.22 17.08 1.45
N ALA A 206 -2.32 16.30 2.06
CA ALA A 206 -1.62 16.67 3.28
C ALA A 206 -0.78 17.95 3.13
N TYR A 207 -0.27 18.19 1.95
CA TYR A 207 0.53 19.39 1.64
C TYR A 207 -0.29 20.52 1.00
N GLY A 208 -1.61 20.39 0.91
CA GLY A 208 -2.50 21.44 0.40
C GLY A 208 -2.23 21.80 -1.06
N PHE A 209 -2.02 20.80 -1.94
CA PHE A 209 -1.95 21.02 -3.38
C PHE A 209 -2.60 19.87 -4.15
N GLU A 210 -3.01 20.17 -5.35
CA GLU A 210 -3.48 19.17 -6.31
C GLU A 210 -2.56 19.18 -7.54
N LEU A 211 -2.17 18.00 -7.99
CA LEU A 211 -1.40 17.90 -9.21
C LEU A 211 -2.29 18.19 -10.41
N PRO A 212 -1.99 19.23 -11.22
CA PRO A 212 -2.77 19.50 -12.41
C PRO A 212 -2.88 18.30 -13.33
N ARG A 213 -4.07 18.04 -13.90
CA ARG A 213 -4.34 16.88 -14.76
C ARG A 213 -3.29 16.70 -15.87
N ARG A 214 -2.81 17.78 -16.48
CA ARG A 214 -1.75 17.73 -17.49
C ARG A 214 -0.43 17.14 -16.96
N LEU A 215 -0.09 17.41 -15.70
CA LEU A 215 1.07 16.78 -15.04
C LEU A 215 0.77 15.36 -14.61
N ALA A 216 -0.42 15.07 -14.09
CA ALA A 216 -0.82 13.72 -13.72
C ALA A 216 -0.80 12.74 -14.91
N THR A 217 -0.98 13.26 -16.14
CA THR A 217 -0.92 12.48 -17.39
C THR A 217 0.41 12.62 -18.14
N ASP A 218 1.33 13.45 -17.64
CA ASP A 218 2.67 13.64 -18.23
C ASP A 218 3.49 12.35 -18.14
N VAL A 219 4.17 12.00 -19.22
CA VAL A 219 4.91 10.72 -19.34
C VAL A 219 6.07 10.63 -18.34
N VAL A 220 6.74 11.75 -18.06
CA VAL A 220 7.87 11.80 -17.11
C VAL A 220 7.35 11.65 -15.69
N VAL A 221 6.31 12.38 -15.31
CA VAL A 221 5.69 12.30 -13.97
C VAL A 221 5.15 10.89 -13.71
N ARG A 222 4.47 10.29 -14.70
CA ARG A 222 3.98 8.91 -14.59
C ARG A 222 5.11 7.91 -14.44
N ARG A 223 6.19 8.07 -15.21
CA ARG A 223 7.36 7.19 -15.06
C ARG A 223 7.99 7.31 -13.68
N MET A 224 8.11 8.52 -13.13
CA MET A 224 8.60 8.73 -11.77
C MET A 224 7.69 8.07 -10.72
N LEU A 225 6.37 8.14 -10.88
CA LEU A 225 5.41 7.44 -10.02
C LEU A 225 5.57 5.91 -10.12
N ASP A 226 5.73 5.37 -11.33
CA ASP A 226 5.96 3.93 -11.55
C ASP A 226 7.25 3.47 -10.86
N LEU A 227 8.36 4.23 -11.01
CA LEU A 227 9.63 3.93 -10.35
C LEU A 227 9.48 3.96 -8.81
N THR A 228 8.74 4.92 -8.28
CA THR A 228 8.45 4.97 -6.85
C THR A 228 7.66 3.74 -6.39
N ALA A 229 6.65 3.34 -7.16
CA ALA A 229 5.87 2.14 -6.86
C ALA A 229 6.72 0.86 -6.96
N ASP A 230 7.63 0.78 -7.93
CA ASP A 230 8.57 -0.35 -8.09
C ASP A 230 9.52 -0.45 -6.90
N VAL A 231 10.12 0.67 -6.46
CA VAL A 231 11.03 0.70 -5.30
C VAL A 231 10.29 0.30 -4.03
N VAL A 232 9.15 0.95 -3.74
CA VAL A 232 8.35 0.65 -2.52
C VAL A 232 7.83 -0.79 -2.55
N GLY A 233 7.38 -1.26 -3.72
CA GLY A 233 6.92 -2.63 -3.93
C GLY A 233 8.02 -3.66 -3.67
N ALA A 234 9.21 -3.46 -4.24
CA ALA A 234 10.36 -4.34 -4.07
C ALA A 234 10.83 -4.41 -2.61
N LEU A 235 10.90 -3.25 -1.92
CA LEU A 235 11.21 -3.21 -0.49
C LEU A 235 10.16 -3.96 0.34
N GLY A 236 8.88 -3.81 0.02
CA GLY A 236 7.80 -4.55 0.67
C GLY A 236 7.93 -6.05 0.49
N ASP A 237 8.18 -6.50 -0.72
CA ASP A 237 8.29 -7.92 -1.06
C ASP A 237 9.49 -8.58 -0.39
N VAL A 238 10.64 -7.91 -0.34
CA VAL A 238 11.81 -8.42 0.39
C VAL A 238 11.50 -8.65 1.87
N HIS A 239 10.72 -7.76 2.49
CA HIS A 239 10.36 -7.90 3.90
C HIS A 239 9.25 -8.93 4.14
N SER A 240 8.35 -9.11 3.17
CA SER A 240 7.21 -10.03 3.30
C SER A 240 7.47 -11.45 2.77
N VAL A 241 8.60 -11.72 2.13
CA VAL A 241 8.84 -12.98 1.40
C VAL A 241 8.59 -14.24 2.23
N GLU A 242 9.05 -14.29 3.48
CA GLU A 242 8.86 -15.46 4.35
C GLU A 242 7.37 -15.68 4.68
N ARG A 243 6.65 -14.59 4.92
CA ARG A 243 5.20 -14.62 5.15
C ARG A 243 4.45 -15.08 3.89
N ASP A 244 4.78 -14.54 2.74
CA ASP A 244 4.12 -14.82 1.47
C ASP A 244 4.38 -16.28 1.05
N GLU A 245 5.61 -16.78 1.22
CA GLU A 245 5.96 -18.19 1.00
C GLU A 245 5.20 -19.13 1.94
N SER A 246 5.07 -18.77 3.23
CA SER A 246 4.30 -19.57 4.19
C SER A 246 2.83 -19.74 3.80
N ARG A 247 2.30 -18.76 3.07
CA ARG A 247 0.94 -18.74 2.52
C ARG A 247 0.85 -19.35 1.12
N GLY A 248 2.00 -19.72 0.52
CA GLY A 248 2.07 -20.22 -0.86
C GLY A 248 1.77 -19.17 -1.91
N ASP A 249 1.95 -17.89 -1.58
CA ASP A 249 1.80 -16.78 -2.53
C ASP A 249 3.09 -16.65 -3.36
N LEU A 250 2.94 -16.66 -4.69
CA LEU A 250 4.04 -16.51 -5.64
C LEU A 250 4.10 -15.08 -6.22
N HIS A 251 3.20 -14.20 -5.79
CA HIS A 251 3.15 -12.82 -6.29
C HIS A 251 4.05 -11.90 -5.44
N ASN A 252 5.33 -12.25 -5.39
CA ASN A 252 6.38 -11.55 -4.69
C ASN A 252 7.62 -11.49 -5.60
N LEU A 253 8.34 -10.36 -5.62
CA LEU A 253 9.48 -10.15 -6.53
C LEU A 253 10.61 -11.15 -6.29
N VAL A 254 10.83 -11.56 -5.03
CA VAL A 254 11.95 -12.45 -4.70
C VAL A 254 11.83 -13.81 -5.40
N PRO A 255 10.74 -14.59 -5.26
CA PRO A 255 10.58 -15.84 -6.00
C PRO A 255 10.49 -15.63 -7.52
N VAL A 256 10.03 -14.48 -7.99
CA VAL A 256 10.04 -14.14 -9.43
C VAL A 256 11.46 -14.07 -9.96
N ILE A 257 12.37 -13.40 -9.25
CA ILE A 257 13.78 -13.28 -9.65
C ILE A 257 14.50 -14.61 -9.49
N GLU A 258 14.28 -15.37 -8.38
CA GLU A 258 14.85 -16.70 -8.19
C GLU A 258 14.51 -17.62 -9.39
N HIS A 259 13.25 -17.59 -9.82
CA HIS A 259 12.78 -18.39 -10.95
C HIS A 259 13.36 -17.93 -12.30
N GLU A 260 13.34 -16.61 -12.57
CA GLU A 260 13.81 -16.06 -13.84
C GLU A 260 15.30 -16.28 -14.07
N LEU A 261 16.09 -16.07 -13.03
CA LEU A 261 17.56 -16.21 -13.11
C LEU A 261 18.05 -17.62 -12.74
N ASN A 262 17.16 -18.50 -12.31
CA ASN A 262 17.51 -19.83 -11.78
C ASN A 262 18.61 -19.74 -10.71
N CYS A 263 18.44 -18.85 -9.74
CA CYS A 263 19.42 -18.51 -8.72
C CYS A 263 18.87 -18.76 -7.29
N GLY A 264 19.75 -18.67 -6.29
CA GLY A 264 19.35 -18.75 -4.88
C GLY A 264 18.88 -17.39 -4.32
N ARG A 265 18.36 -17.42 -3.07
CA ARG A 265 17.83 -16.25 -2.35
C ARG A 265 18.82 -15.09 -2.28
N VAL A 266 20.10 -15.37 -2.01
CA VAL A 266 21.12 -14.34 -1.84
C VAL A 266 21.34 -13.59 -3.15
N GLU A 267 21.48 -14.32 -4.25
CA GLU A 267 21.66 -13.74 -5.58
C GLU A 267 20.41 -12.97 -6.03
N ALA A 268 19.21 -13.48 -5.73
CA ALA A 268 17.97 -12.77 -6.02
C ALA A 268 17.87 -11.43 -5.27
N LEU A 269 18.24 -11.39 -3.98
CA LEU A 269 18.27 -10.15 -3.20
C LEU A 269 19.31 -9.15 -3.71
N GLN A 270 20.48 -9.64 -4.18
CA GLN A 270 21.50 -8.78 -4.81
C GLN A 270 21.00 -8.18 -6.13
N GLU A 271 20.32 -8.97 -6.96
CA GLU A 271 19.70 -8.47 -8.18
C GLU A 271 18.62 -7.42 -7.86
N ILE A 272 17.75 -7.65 -6.87
CA ILE A 272 16.73 -6.69 -6.44
C ILE A 272 17.38 -5.38 -5.96
N GLN A 273 18.49 -5.45 -5.21
CA GLN A 273 19.24 -4.24 -4.83
C GLN A 273 19.77 -3.50 -6.05
N SER A 274 20.28 -4.21 -7.05
CA SER A 274 20.76 -3.62 -8.30
C SER A 274 19.62 -2.96 -9.09
N MET A 275 18.44 -3.59 -9.14
CA MET A 275 17.24 -3.02 -9.74
C MET A 275 16.81 -1.74 -9.03
N ILE A 276 16.73 -1.74 -7.69
CA ILE A 276 16.37 -0.56 -6.89
C ILE A 276 17.36 0.59 -7.16
N THR A 277 18.65 0.29 -7.22
CA THR A 277 19.68 1.29 -7.53
C THR A 277 19.44 1.91 -8.91
N SER A 278 19.23 1.10 -9.92
CA SER A 278 18.96 1.55 -11.29
C SER A 278 17.67 2.38 -11.38
N TRP A 279 16.61 1.99 -10.69
CA TRP A 279 15.35 2.75 -10.63
C TRP A 279 15.52 4.11 -9.95
N CYS A 280 16.34 4.19 -8.89
CA CYS A 280 16.64 5.44 -8.23
C CYS A 280 17.51 6.35 -9.10
N GLU A 281 18.47 5.81 -9.85
CA GLU A 281 19.28 6.57 -10.80
C GLU A 281 18.43 7.15 -11.93
N GLU A 282 17.52 6.34 -12.51
CA GLU A 282 16.57 6.81 -13.50
C GLU A 282 15.65 7.91 -12.92
N PHE A 283 15.14 7.71 -11.70
CA PHE A 283 14.32 8.71 -11.02
C PHE A 283 15.05 10.05 -10.87
N LEU A 284 16.28 10.05 -10.39
CA LEU A 284 17.10 11.27 -10.24
C LEU A 284 17.35 11.97 -11.57
N LEU A 285 17.60 11.20 -12.64
CA LEU A 285 17.77 11.75 -13.98
C LEU A 285 16.47 12.43 -14.47
N LEU A 286 15.31 11.78 -14.28
CA LEU A 286 14.01 12.34 -14.66
C LEU A 286 13.70 13.58 -13.82
N GLU A 287 13.94 13.55 -12.52
CA GLU A 287 13.74 14.67 -11.60
C GLU A 287 14.55 15.91 -12.03
N THR A 288 15.81 15.72 -12.40
CA THR A 288 16.69 16.80 -12.86
C THR A 288 16.14 17.46 -14.13
N ARG A 289 15.55 16.69 -15.03
CA ARG A 289 15.01 17.16 -16.32
C ARG A 289 13.57 17.65 -16.24
N LEU A 290 12.84 17.29 -15.19
CA LEU A 290 11.41 17.54 -15.07
C LEU A 290 11.03 19.02 -15.21
N PRO A 291 11.73 20.01 -14.59
CA PRO A 291 11.37 21.43 -14.76
C PRO A 291 11.42 21.93 -16.20
N ASP A 292 12.35 21.39 -16.99
CA ASP A 292 12.53 21.80 -18.39
C ASP A 292 11.49 21.16 -19.31
N THR A 293 11.02 19.94 -18.96
CA THR A 293 10.01 19.21 -19.76
C THR A 293 8.59 19.75 -19.55
N VAL A 294 8.24 20.18 -18.33
CA VAL A 294 6.89 20.64 -18.01
C VAL A 294 6.67 22.15 -18.18
N GLY A 295 7.75 22.91 -18.40
CA GLY A 295 7.71 24.36 -18.56
C GLY A 295 7.54 25.13 -17.25
N HIS A 296 7.83 26.45 -17.30
CA HIS A 296 7.93 27.31 -16.11
C HIS A 296 6.64 27.36 -15.27
N ARG A 297 5.48 27.30 -15.91
CA ARG A 297 4.18 27.37 -15.22
C ARG A 297 3.97 26.19 -14.27
N ASP A 298 4.38 25.00 -14.68
CA ASP A 298 4.12 23.74 -13.98
C ASP A 298 5.31 23.28 -13.14
N ALA A 299 6.47 23.86 -13.31
CA ALA A 299 7.68 23.52 -12.58
C ALA A 299 7.52 23.52 -11.04
N PRO A 300 6.80 24.46 -10.40
CA PRO A 300 6.58 24.38 -8.95
C PRO A 300 5.77 23.15 -8.52
N ALA A 301 4.69 22.80 -9.23
CA ALA A 301 3.89 21.61 -8.92
C ALA A 301 4.67 20.33 -9.22
N ALA A 302 5.46 20.32 -10.29
CA ALA A 302 6.34 19.21 -10.65
C ALA A 302 7.41 18.93 -9.58
N ARG A 303 8.02 19.96 -9.00
CA ARG A 303 8.96 19.81 -7.88
C ARG A 303 8.28 19.27 -6.65
N ARG A 304 7.06 19.75 -6.31
CA ARG A 304 6.32 19.26 -5.15
C ARG A 304 5.98 17.78 -5.27
N ILE A 305 5.54 17.33 -6.46
CA ILE A 305 5.25 15.90 -6.64
C ILE A 305 6.54 15.06 -6.61
N ALA A 306 7.63 15.50 -7.19
CA ALA A 306 8.92 14.82 -7.11
C ALA A 306 9.40 14.67 -5.66
N ASP A 307 9.24 15.72 -4.84
CA ASP A 307 9.51 15.65 -3.40
C ASP A 307 8.65 14.59 -2.69
N CYS A 308 7.35 14.52 -2.98
CA CYS A 308 6.46 13.50 -2.41
C CYS A 308 6.91 12.08 -2.78
N LEU A 309 7.28 11.86 -4.05
CA LEU A 309 7.75 10.57 -4.54
C LEU A 309 9.08 10.16 -3.87
N ARG A 310 10.00 11.10 -3.69
CA ARG A 310 11.29 10.86 -3.02
C ARG A 310 11.11 10.51 -1.55
N THR A 311 10.30 11.28 -0.81
CA THR A 311 10.05 11.04 0.61
C THR A 311 9.26 9.75 0.83
N ALA A 312 8.42 9.34 -0.13
CA ALA A 312 7.74 8.05 -0.11
C ALA A 312 8.73 6.89 -0.10
N MET A 313 9.71 6.89 -0.99
CA MET A 313 10.72 5.82 -1.07
C MET A 313 11.59 5.78 0.20
N SER A 314 12.14 6.93 0.63
CA SER A 314 13.01 6.98 1.81
C SER A 314 12.25 6.69 3.11
N GLY A 315 11.04 7.20 3.27
CA GLY A 315 10.19 6.95 4.44
C GLY A 315 9.78 5.49 4.54
N TYR A 316 9.45 4.84 3.40
CA TYR A 316 9.14 3.42 3.38
C TYR A 316 10.34 2.55 3.79
N LEU A 317 11.53 2.82 3.24
CA LEU A 317 12.74 2.09 3.60
C LEU A 317 13.03 2.20 5.10
N GLU A 318 12.95 3.40 5.68
CA GLU A 318 13.23 3.58 7.11
C GLU A 318 12.22 2.85 7.99
N TRP A 319 10.93 2.98 7.68
CA TRP A 319 9.87 2.25 8.37
C TRP A 319 10.04 0.73 8.26
N SER A 320 10.41 0.22 7.09
CA SER A 320 10.55 -1.23 6.85
C SER A 320 11.62 -1.90 7.71
N ARG A 321 12.58 -1.13 8.24
CA ARG A 321 13.64 -1.61 9.13
C ARG A 321 13.15 -1.88 10.56
N THR A 322 12.09 -1.22 10.98
CA THR A 322 11.61 -1.25 12.37
C THR A 322 10.23 -1.88 12.54
N THR A 323 9.41 -1.84 11.49
CA THR A 323 8.05 -2.38 11.53
C THR A 323 8.01 -3.89 11.69
N ARG A 324 6.97 -4.40 12.34
CA ARG A 324 6.63 -5.82 12.38
C ARG A 324 5.45 -6.20 11.48
N TYR A 325 5.00 -5.31 10.62
CA TYR A 325 3.89 -5.55 9.70
C TYR A 325 4.10 -6.78 8.80
N HIS A 326 5.34 -7.00 8.37
CA HIS A 326 5.72 -8.13 7.52
C HIS A 326 6.18 -9.38 8.30
N SER A 327 6.19 -9.33 9.64
CA SER A 327 6.70 -10.41 10.48
C SER A 327 5.72 -11.57 10.56
N LEU A 328 6.24 -12.80 10.53
CA LEU A 328 5.49 -14.01 10.87
C LEU A 328 5.18 -14.11 12.38
N LEU A 329 5.90 -13.36 13.20
CA LEU A 329 5.72 -13.36 14.64
C LEU A 329 4.45 -12.59 14.99
N VAL A 330 3.34 -13.33 15.12
CA VAL A 330 2.21 -12.89 15.94
C VAL A 330 2.73 -12.77 17.36
N PRO A 331 2.50 -11.65 18.09
CA PRO A 331 2.81 -11.60 19.52
C PRO A 331 2.22 -12.85 20.18
N ALA A 332 3.01 -13.52 21.02
CA ALA A 332 2.59 -14.73 21.73
C ALA A 332 1.42 -14.43 22.68
N GLY A 333 0.24 -14.51 22.18
CA GLY A 333 -1.03 -14.38 22.83
C GLY A 333 -2.01 -15.07 21.91
N ASP A 334 -2.76 -16.01 22.40
CA ASP A 334 -3.67 -16.93 21.72
C ASP A 334 -4.01 -16.62 20.25
N PRO A 335 -4.27 -17.63 19.40
CA PRO A 335 -4.71 -17.41 18.04
C PRO A 335 -5.85 -16.39 18.08
N ALA A 336 -5.60 -15.19 17.57
CA ALA A 336 -6.60 -14.14 17.52
C ALA A 336 -7.88 -14.72 16.94
N PRO A 337 -9.03 -14.57 17.59
CA PRO A 337 -10.28 -14.94 16.95
C PRO A 337 -10.33 -14.19 15.64
N ALA A 338 -10.70 -14.92 14.58
CA ALA A 338 -10.86 -14.35 13.26
C ALA A 338 -11.56 -12.99 13.36
N THR A 339 -11.04 -11.99 12.67
CA THR A 339 -11.46 -10.57 12.76
C THR A 339 -12.88 -10.31 12.26
N ASP A 340 -13.80 -11.08 12.76
CA ASP A 340 -15.23 -11.03 12.47
C ASP A 340 -15.90 -9.72 12.94
N HIS A 341 -15.22 -8.99 13.84
CA HIS A 341 -15.63 -7.69 14.35
C HIS A 341 -15.60 -6.57 13.30
N LEU A 342 -14.93 -6.79 12.16
CA LEU A 342 -14.96 -5.82 11.06
C LEU A 342 -16.30 -5.84 10.29
N GLY A 343 -17.23 -6.73 10.64
CA GLY A 343 -18.57 -6.81 10.08
C GLY A 343 -18.58 -7.19 8.59
N LEU A 344 -17.52 -7.84 8.15
CA LEU A 344 -17.39 -8.34 6.80
C LEU A 344 -17.68 -9.83 6.81
N ASP A 345 -18.99 -10.09 6.96
CA ASP A 345 -19.70 -11.30 6.63
C ASP A 345 -19.47 -12.62 7.38
N ARG A 346 -20.52 -13.00 8.16
CA ARG A 346 -20.94 -14.37 8.38
C ARG A 346 -22.20 -14.61 7.51
N GLY A 347 -22.04 -15.06 6.32
CA GLY A 347 -23.13 -15.49 5.46
C GLY A 347 -22.83 -16.88 4.93
#